data_2aca1214e7894419dc1b7fe5ff92228c
#
_entry.id   2aca1214e7894419dc1b7fe5ff92228c
#
_cell.length_a   1.000
_cell.length_b   1.000
_cell.length_c   1.000
_cell.angle_alpha   90.00
_cell.angle_beta   90.00
_cell.angle_gamma   90.00
#
_symmetry.space_group_name_H-M   'P 1'
#
loop_
_entity.id
_entity.type
_entity.pdbx_description
1 polymer ?
#
loop_
_entity_poly.entity_id
_entity_poly.type
_entity_poly.pdbx_seq_one_letter_code
_entity_poly.pdbx_strand_id
1 'polypeptide(L)'
;MLRPCPAESAGAKLSATERFTLALPERFFYDRPMIRQAVASDAVKAVPLIVQATGHITFVLTGTTDSKEAASILTDFFGQEDNRISYQNALVTEEEGEVVGVAIFYDGAKARELDAPLERAAAKKSGDSKYSIPTEPEASEFYMDALSVSPRRQRKGYGRKLIEAGCVRARKLGHHRIALLIEVDNAAAKPLYERLGFCTDYTKRIAGQEYFHMVYGVCDVPRRPSCASKREEFPGAGHYLKRRTESTKRFF
;
A
#
# COMPACT_ATOMS: atom_id res chain seq x y z
N MET A 1 18.54 -64.26 68.02
CA MET A 1 19.82 -64.09 67.29
C MET A 1 19.52 -63.35 66.03
N LEU A 2 19.79 -62.08 66.10
CA LEU A 2 19.58 -61.10 65.00
C LEU A 2 20.85 -61.06 64.18
N ARG A 3 20.70 -61.15 62.85
CA ARG A 3 21.80 -60.84 61.91
C ARG A 3 21.54 -59.46 61.30
N PRO A 4 22.56 -58.63 61.20
CA PRO A 4 22.41 -57.27 60.66
C PRO A 4 22.52 -57.28 59.15
N CYS A 5 21.82 -56.27 58.60
CA CYS A 5 21.83 -55.89 57.20
C CYS A 5 23.16 -55.23 56.85
N PRO A 6 23.73 -55.40 55.69
CA PRO A 6 24.81 -54.57 55.19
C PRO A 6 24.24 -53.32 54.47
N ALA A 7 24.84 -52.21 54.79
CA ALA A 7 24.65 -50.89 54.21
C ALA A 7 25.36 -50.75 52.85
N GLU A 8 24.81 -49.86 52.05
CA GLU A 8 25.45 -48.93 51.16
C GLU A 8 26.13 -49.39 49.88
N SER A 9 25.60 -48.81 48.80
CA SER A 9 26.47 -48.18 47.82
C SER A 9 25.78 -47.03 47.13
N ALA A 10 26.37 -45.89 47.38
CA ALA A 10 26.53 -44.70 46.56
C ALA A 10 25.44 -44.29 45.58
N GLY A 11 24.71 -43.24 45.99
CA GLY A 11 23.89 -42.43 45.14
C GLY A 11 24.70 -41.63 44.14
N ALA A 12 24.46 -41.82 42.90
CA ALA A 12 24.80 -40.86 41.87
C ALA A 12 23.72 -39.79 41.87
N LYS A 13 24.01 -38.60 42.41
CA LYS A 13 23.21 -37.40 42.22
C LYS A 13 23.34 -36.98 40.76
N LEU A 14 22.34 -37.29 39.95
CA LEU A 14 22.14 -36.65 38.67
C LEU A 14 21.76 -35.19 38.95
N SER A 15 22.62 -34.27 38.52
CA SER A 15 22.38 -32.85 38.59
C SER A 15 21.23 -32.48 37.63
N ALA A 16 20.16 -31.88 38.19
CA ALA A 16 19.03 -31.34 37.45
C ALA A 16 19.46 -30.07 36.70
N THR A 17 20.25 -30.19 35.66
CA THR A 17 20.59 -29.07 34.77
C THR A 17 20.94 -29.56 33.34
N GLU A 18 20.28 -30.55 32.85
CA GLU A 18 20.13 -30.71 31.41
C GLU A 18 18.85 -29.98 30.99
N ARG A 19 18.99 -28.63 30.88
CA ARG A 19 18.03 -27.81 30.15
C ARG A 19 18.02 -28.32 28.73
N PHE A 20 16.95 -28.98 28.36
CA PHE A 20 16.57 -29.21 26.98
C PHE A 20 16.39 -27.84 26.34
N THR A 21 17.47 -27.28 25.84
CA THR A 21 17.41 -26.18 24.88
C THR A 21 16.90 -26.82 23.59
N LEU A 22 15.59 -26.95 23.46
CA LEU A 22 14.96 -27.14 22.17
C LEU A 22 15.33 -25.89 21.38
N ALA A 23 16.44 -25.96 20.65
CA ALA A 23 16.72 -25.04 19.57
C ALA A 23 15.60 -25.23 18.55
N LEU A 24 14.57 -24.38 18.66
CA LEU A 24 13.58 -24.25 17.59
C LEU A 24 14.38 -23.94 16.32
N PRO A 25 14.19 -24.68 15.23
CA PRO A 25 14.93 -24.42 14.02
C PRO A 25 14.70 -22.96 13.63
N GLU A 26 15.75 -22.22 13.33
CA GLU A 26 15.74 -20.81 12.95
C GLU A 26 14.74 -20.49 11.82
N ARG A 27 14.29 -21.49 11.07
CA ARG A 27 13.23 -21.40 10.07
C ARG A 27 11.88 -20.88 10.59
N PHE A 28 11.55 -21.03 11.88
CA PHE A 28 10.26 -20.56 12.42
C PHE A 28 10.19 -19.05 12.62
N PHE A 29 11.33 -18.32 12.60
CA PHE A 29 11.33 -16.87 12.74
C PHE A 29 11.22 -16.12 11.42
N TYR A 30 11.51 -16.77 10.27
CA TYR A 30 11.46 -16.14 8.94
C TYR A 30 10.09 -16.19 8.27
N ASP A 31 9.11 -16.89 8.84
CA ASP A 31 7.83 -17.20 8.16
C ASP A 31 6.72 -16.16 8.43
N ARG A 32 7.02 -15.05 9.13
CA ARG A 32 6.07 -13.96 9.32
C ARG A 32 6.39 -12.81 8.40
N PRO A 33 5.45 -12.44 7.52
CA PRO A 33 5.65 -11.27 6.67
C PRO A 33 5.88 -10.04 7.53
N MET A 34 6.98 -9.35 7.30
CA MET A 34 7.34 -8.13 7.99
C MET A 34 6.91 -6.91 7.17
N ILE A 35 6.21 -5.99 7.81
CA ILE A 35 5.97 -4.67 7.23
C ILE A 35 7.03 -3.72 7.76
N ARG A 36 7.74 -3.07 6.86
CA ARG A 36 8.78 -2.10 7.21
C ARG A 36 8.75 -0.87 6.30
N GLN A 37 9.41 0.18 6.75
CA GLN A 37 9.76 1.30 5.88
C GLN A 37 10.64 0.78 4.73
N ALA A 38 10.37 1.25 3.52
CA ALA A 38 11.23 0.94 2.38
C ALA A 38 12.59 1.64 2.52
N VAL A 39 13.58 1.08 1.85
CA VAL A 39 14.91 1.68 1.65
C VAL A 39 15.18 1.83 0.15
N ALA A 40 16.12 2.68 -0.23
CA ALA A 40 16.41 2.97 -1.64
C ALA A 40 16.70 1.70 -2.47
N SER A 41 17.37 0.70 -1.86
CA SER A 41 17.69 -0.57 -2.53
C SER A 41 16.46 -1.46 -2.83
N ASP A 42 15.29 -1.18 -2.26
CA ASP A 42 14.05 -1.90 -2.59
C ASP A 42 13.50 -1.54 -3.98
N ALA A 43 14.02 -0.48 -4.63
CA ALA A 43 13.53 0.04 -5.90
C ALA A 43 13.28 -1.05 -6.95
N VAL A 44 14.23 -1.97 -7.14
CA VAL A 44 14.16 -3.04 -8.15
C VAL A 44 12.95 -3.95 -7.95
N LYS A 45 12.53 -4.17 -6.70
CA LYS A 45 11.38 -5.03 -6.35
C LYS A 45 10.09 -4.24 -6.16
N ALA A 46 10.17 -3.04 -5.61
CA ALA A 46 9.01 -2.20 -5.30
C ALA A 46 8.44 -1.52 -6.55
N VAL A 47 9.28 -0.99 -7.45
CA VAL A 47 8.80 -0.23 -8.61
C VAL A 47 7.91 -1.03 -9.56
N PRO A 48 8.19 -2.30 -9.90
CA PRO A 48 7.25 -3.10 -10.70
C PRO A 48 5.86 -3.22 -10.05
N LEU A 49 5.80 -3.29 -8.72
CA LEU A 49 4.53 -3.33 -7.98
C LEU A 49 3.84 -1.95 -7.98
N ILE A 50 4.61 -0.85 -7.91
CA ILE A 50 4.08 0.51 -8.02
C ILE A 50 3.47 0.71 -9.41
N VAL A 51 4.18 0.37 -10.48
CA VAL A 51 3.68 0.43 -11.86
C VAL A 51 2.39 -0.39 -12.03
N GLN A 52 2.34 -1.58 -11.41
CA GLN A 52 1.11 -2.40 -11.41
C GLN A 52 -0.07 -1.68 -10.74
N ALA A 53 0.18 -0.92 -9.67
CA ALA A 53 -0.86 -0.20 -8.93
C ALA A 53 -1.33 1.06 -9.66
N THR A 54 -0.39 1.83 -10.22
CA THR A 54 -0.66 3.16 -10.79
C THR A 54 -1.13 3.11 -12.25
N GLY A 55 -0.89 1.99 -12.94
CA GLY A 55 -1.36 1.81 -14.31
C GLY A 55 -0.95 2.97 -15.24
N HIS A 56 -1.92 3.64 -15.86
CA HIS A 56 -1.66 4.74 -16.80
C HIS A 56 -1.09 5.99 -16.11
N ILE A 57 -1.32 6.20 -14.82
CA ILE A 57 -0.74 7.31 -14.05
C ILE A 57 0.79 7.25 -14.08
N THR A 58 1.39 6.05 -14.19
CA THR A 58 2.83 5.88 -14.42
C THR A 58 3.34 6.78 -15.54
N PHE A 59 2.62 6.85 -16.66
CA PHE A 59 3.02 7.65 -17.82
C PHE A 59 2.85 9.15 -17.58
N VAL A 60 1.83 9.53 -16.80
CA VAL A 60 1.63 10.90 -16.35
C VAL A 60 2.77 11.34 -15.42
N LEU A 61 3.22 10.47 -14.51
CA LEU A 61 4.31 10.80 -13.58
C LEU A 61 5.67 10.93 -14.28
N THR A 62 5.87 10.25 -15.40
CA THR A 62 7.17 10.14 -16.05
C THR A 62 7.31 10.93 -17.35
N GLY A 63 6.20 11.40 -17.92
CA GLY A 63 6.19 12.15 -19.19
C GLY A 63 6.63 11.30 -20.40
N THR A 64 6.57 9.98 -20.33
CA THR A 64 6.86 9.05 -21.42
C THR A 64 5.74 8.04 -21.60
N THR A 65 5.61 7.47 -22.80
CA THR A 65 4.67 6.38 -23.10
C THR A 65 5.37 5.02 -23.18
N ASP A 66 6.70 4.97 -23.08
CA ASP A 66 7.45 3.73 -23.06
C ASP A 66 7.50 3.15 -21.65
N SER A 67 6.97 1.93 -21.50
CA SER A 67 6.84 1.28 -20.19
C SER A 67 8.18 0.96 -19.52
N LYS A 68 9.22 0.64 -20.29
CA LYS A 68 10.54 0.32 -19.72
C LYS A 68 11.22 1.59 -19.23
N GLU A 69 11.12 2.65 -20.02
CA GLU A 69 11.64 3.95 -19.66
C GLU A 69 10.91 4.53 -18.45
N ALA A 70 9.58 4.43 -18.41
CA ALA A 70 8.77 4.84 -17.25
C ALA A 70 9.20 4.11 -15.98
N ALA A 71 9.38 2.79 -16.04
CA ALA A 71 9.88 2.00 -14.91
C ALA A 71 11.28 2.41 -14.46
N SER A 72 12.18 2.72 -15.41
CA SER A 72 13.53 3.22 -15.09
C SER A 72 13.47 4.57 -14.38
N ILE A 73 12.68 5.52 -14.89
CA ILE A 73 12.49 6.84 -14.27
C ILE A 73 11.93 6.69 -12.85
N LEU A 74 10.90 5.86 -12.65
CA LEU A 74 10.35 5.63 -11.31
C LEU A 74 11.35 4.94 -10.38
N THR A 75 12.24 4.08 -10.90
CA THR A 75 13.30 3.45 -10.12
C THR A 75 14.30 4.49 -9.59
N ASP A 76 14.67 5.45 -10.41
CA ASP A 76 15.54 6.55 -10.03
C ASP A 76 14.87 7.45 -8.98
N PHE A 77 13.60 7.81 -9.17
CA PHE A 77 12.84 8.61 -8.20
C PHE A 77 12.57 7.87 -6.88
N PHE A 78 12.32 6.57 -6.94
CA PHE A 78 12.14 5.78 -5.73
C PHE A 78 13.37 5.82 -4.82
N GLY A 79 14.57 5.78 -5.41
CA GLY A 79 15.83 5.88 -4.68
C GLY A 79 16.18 7.26 -4.14
N GLN A 80 15.44 8.31 -4.54
CA GLN A 80 15.66 9.70 -4.12
C GLN A 80 14.70 10.10 -3.00
N GLU A 81 15.06 11.15 -2.27
CA GLU A 81 14.22 11.76 -1.23
C GLU A 81 13.32 12.85 -1.83
N ASP A 82 12.40 13.36 -1.02
CA ASP A 82 11.57 14.55 -1.32
C ASP A 82 10.81 14.51 -2.65
N ASN A 83 10.27 13.33 -2.98
CA ASN A 83 9.34 13.18 -4.09
C ASN A 83 8.23 12.18 -3.76
N ARG A 84 7.15 12.21 -4.52
CA ARG A 84 5.94 11.40 -4.33
C ARG A 84 6.24 9.89 -4.27
N ILE A 85 7.14 9.40 -5.14
CA ILE A 85 7.46 7.97 -5.31
C ILE A 85 8.59 7.51 -4.37
N SER A 86 9.22 8.43 -3.65
CA SER A 86 10.35 8.16 -2.76
C SER A 86 10.13 6.94 -1.84
N TYR A 87 11.19 6.18 -1.59
CA TYR A 87 11.23 5.13 -0.57
C TYR A 87 10.80 5.64 0.82
N GLN A 88 10.98 6.93 1.10
CA GLN A 88 10.52 7.56 2.36
C GLN A 88 9.01 7.52 2.53
N ASN A 89 8.26 7.51 1.43
CA ASN A 89 6.81 7.43 1.40
C ASN A 89 6.29 6.00 1.31
N ALA A 90 7.16 5.01 1.08
CA ALA A 90 6.79 3.63 0.83
C ALA A 90 6.91 2.74 2.07
N LEU A 91 5.89 1.93 2.33
CA LEU A 91 5.95 0.77 3.20
C LEU A 91 6.02 -0.48 2.32
N VAL A 92 6.84 -1.44 2.70
CA VAL A 92 6.96 -2.72 1.99
C VAL A 92 6.60 -3.90 2.88
N THR A 93 6.04 -4.93 2.26
CA THR A 93 5.91 -6.26 2.86
C THR A 93 7.04 -7.12 2.39
N GLU A 94 7.81 -7.65 3.32
CA GLU A 94 8.87 -8.60 3.06
C GLU A 94 8.46 -10.01 3.52
N GLU A 95 8.66 -11.00 2.66
CA GLU A 95 8.47 -12.42 2.94
C GLU A 95 9.70 -13.17 2.42
N GLU A 96 10.37 -13.94 3.27
CA GLU A 96 11.59 -14.70 2.91
C GLU A 96 12.73 -13.83 2.33
N GLY A 97 12.88 -12.58 2.79
CA GLY A 97 13.89 -11.64 2.30
C GLY A 97 13.51 -10.95 0.96
N GLU A 98 12.32 -11.22 0.43
CA GLU A 98 11.84 -10.63 -0.82
C GLU A 98 10.72 -9.61 -0.57
N VAL A 99 10.80 -8.45 -1.22
CA VAL A 99 9.70 -7.49 -1.22
C VAL A 99 8.57 -8.04 -2.10
N VAL A 100 7.43 -8.33 -1.47
CA VAL A 100 6.25 -8.93 -2.11
C VAL A 100 5.03 -8.03 -2.13
N GLY A 101 5.09 -6.86 -1.49
CA GLY A 101 4.04 -5.86 -1.50
C GLY A 101 4.59 -4.48 -1.20
N VAL A 102 3.92 -3.45 -1.68
CA VAL A 102 4.26 -2.05 -1.47
C VAL A 102 2.99 -1.22 -1.28
N ALA A 103 3.07 -0.20 -0.44
CA ALA A 103 2.10 0.88 -0.39
C ALA A 103 2.81 2.22 -0.23
N ILE A 104 2.38 3.23 -0.98
CA ILE A 104 2.90 4.60 -0.90
C ILE A 104 1.87 5.44 -0.17
N PHE A 105 2.36 6.21 0.83
CA PHE A 105 1.54 7.12 1.61
C PHE A 105 2.27 8.45 1.83
N TYR A 106 1.57 9.55 1.68
CA TYR A 106 2.09 10.87 2.01
C TYR A 106 1.00 11.81 2.52
N ASP A 107 1.42 12.90 3.15
CA ASP A 107 0.56 13.99 3.58
C ASP A 107 0.03 14.74 2.35
N GLY A 108 -1.28 14.81 2.17
CA GLY A 108 -1.92 15.50 1.05
C GLY A 108 -1.54 16.97 0.96
N ALA A 109 -1.25 17.64 2.08
CA ALA A 109 -0.76 19.02 2.09
C ALA A 109 0.58 19.18 1.37
N LYS A 110 1.38 18.10 1.27
CA LYS A 110 2.69 18.08 0.60
C LYS A 110 2.63 17.63 -0.85
N ALA A 111 1.45 17.29 -1.38
CA ALA A 111 1.32 16.70 -2.71
C ALA A 111 2.03 17.53 -3.80
N ARG A 112 1.80 18.85 -3.83
CA ARG A 112 2.43 19.74 -4.81
C ARG A 112 3.95 19.80 -4.69
N GLU A 113 4.48 19.81 -3.47
CA GLU A 113 5.92 19.78 -3.21
C GLU A 113 6.54 18.47 -3.70
N LEU A 114 5.88 17.36 -3.39
CA LEU A 114 6.32 16.01 -3.76
C LEU A 114 6.20 15.72 -5.27
N ASP A 115 5.24 16.34 -5.96
CA ASP A 115 5.07 16.20 -7.42
C ASP A 115 6.10 17.03 -8.21
N ALA A 116 6.56 18.15 -7.66
CA ALA A 116 7.43 19.09 -8.37
C ALA A 116 8.71 18.50 -9.00
N PRO A 117 9.43 17.55 -8.37
CA PRO A 117 10.59 16.91 -9.01
C PRO A 117 10.20 16.09 -10.25
N LEU A 118 9.09 15.34 -10.19
CA LEU A 118 8.58 14.53 -11.30
C LEU A 118 8.06 15.45 -12.42
N GLU A 119 7.30 16.53 -12.09
CA GLU A 119 6.84 17.52 -13.07
C GLU A 119 7.99 18.10 -13.86
N ARG A 120 9.07 18.52 -13.18
CA ARG A 120 10.27 19.07 -13.86
C ARG A 120 10.91 18.06 -14.80
N ALA A 121 11.02 16.80 -14.37
CA ALA A 121 11.60 15.75 -15.21
C ALA A 121 10.72 15.43 -16.42
N ALA A 122 9.39 15.33 -16.20
CA ALA A 122 8.42 15.05 -17.25
C ALA A 122 8.30 16.22 -18.26
N ALA A 123 8.32 17.47 -17.79
CA ALA A 123 8.35 18.67 -18.64
C ALA A 123 9.59 18.69 -19.56
N LYS A 124 10.77 18.41 -18.99
CA LYS A 124 12.02 18.33 -19.74
C LYS A 124 11.97 17.22 -20.81
N LYS A 125 11.38 16.09 -20.44
CA LYS A 125 11.30 14.93 -21.32
C LYS A 125 10.30 15.11 -22.46
N SER A 126 9.11 15.59 -22.15
CA SER A 126 8.04 15.81 -23.14
C SER A 126 8.25 17.07 -23.99
N GLY A 127 9.13 17.97 -23.57
CA GLY A 127 9.30 19.30 -24.18
C GLY A 127 8.14 20.26 -23.88
N ASP A 128 7.24 19.88 -22.99
CA ASP A 128 6.10 20.72 -22.57
C ASP A 128 6.44 21.48 -21.28
N SER A 129 6.75 22.76 -21.41
CA SER A 129 7.07 23.65 -20.27
C SER A 129 5.88 23.90 -19.33
N LYS A 130 4.66 23.53 -19.73
CA LYS A 130 3.43 23.64 -18.93
C LYS A 130 3.00 22.30 -18.35
N TYR A 131 3.85 21.28 -18.43
CA TYR A 131 3.53 19.98 -17.88
C TYR A 131 3.16 20.08 -16.39
N SER A 132 2.05 19.50 -16.03
CA SER A 132 1.56 19.50 -14.66
C SER A 132 0.95 18.16 -14.30
N ILE A 133 1.32 17.64 -13.12
CA ILE A 133 0.70 16.46 -12.54
C ILE A 133 -0.55 16.92 -11.77
N PRO A 134 -1.74 16.37 -12.07
CA PRO A 134 -2.96 16.69 -11.35
C PRO A 134 -2.85 16.32 -9.88
N THR A 135 -3.25 17.25 -8.99
CA THR A 135 -3.29 16.99 -7.55
C THR A 135 -4.42 16.03 -7.21
N GLU A 136 -4.09 14.91 -6.60
CA GLU A 136 -5.04 13.87 -6.27
C GLU A 136 -5.65 14.03 -4.87
N PRO A 137 -4.86 14.16 -3.78
CA PRO A 137 -5.39 14.27 -2.41
C PRO A 137 -5.95 15.65 -2.07
N GLU A 138 -6.77 15.68 -1.01
CA GLU A 138 -7.06 16.89 -0.27
C GLU A 138 -5.96 17.17 0.76
N ALA A 139 -5.72 18.44 1.09
CA ALA A 139 -4.63 18.84 1.99
C ALA A 139 -4.77 18.27 3.42
N SER A 140 -5.99 17.91 3.84
CA SER A 140 -6.25 17.37 5.19
C SER A 140 -6.08 15.86 5.30
N GLU A 141 -5.68 15.18 4.22
CA GLU A 141 -5.67 13.72 4.15
C GLU A 141 -4.27 13.13 4.24
N PHE A 142 -4.19 11.94 4.81
CA PHE A 142 -3.07 11.05 4.57
C PHE A 142 -3.41 10.19 3.36
N TYR A 143 -2.75 10.45 2.25
CA TYR A 143 -3.12 9.87 0.97
C TYR A 143 -2.38 8.57 0.70
N MET A 144 -3.12 7.53 0.34
CA MET A 144 -2.58 6.27 -0.16
C MET A 144 -2.56 6.29 -1.68
N ASP A 145 -1.40 6.56 -2.23
CA ASP A 145 -1.16 6.75 -3.65
C ASP A 145 -1.10 5.44 -4.44
N ALA A 146 -0.49 4.43 -3.85
CA ALA A 146 -0.36 3.10 -4.45
C ALA A 146 -0.52 2.01 -3.38
N LEU A 147 -1.14 0.90 -3.77
CA LEU A 147 -1.16 -0.34 -2.99
C LEU A 147 -1.10 -1.52 -3.95
N SER A 148 -0.06 -2.33 -3.83
CA SER A 148 0.09 -3.51 -4.66
C SER A 148 0.73 -4.65 -3.88
N VAL A 149 0.30 -5.88 -4.20
CA VAL A 149 0.90 -7.12 -3.72
C VAL A 149 1.15 -8.01 -4.93
N SER A 150 2.32 -8.62 -4.97
CA SER A 150 2.71 -9.58 -6.01
C SER A 150 1.58 -10.59 -6.26
N PRO A 151 1.18 -10.86 -7.51
CA PRO A 151 0.07 -11.76 -7.83
C PRO A 151 0.18 -13.14 -7.17
N ARG A 152 1.40 -13.67 -7.06
CA ARG A 152 1.66 -14.97 -6.42
C ARG A 152 1.49 -14.96 -4.90
N ARG A 153 1.43 -13.78 -4.28
CA ARG A 153 1.36 -13.58 -2.83
C ARG A 153 0.07 -12.87 -2.38
N GLN A 154 -0.86 -12.66 -3.31
CA GLN A 154 -2.19 -12.09 -2.98
C GLN A 154 -3.03 -13.05 -2.13
N ARG A 155 -4.10 -12.52 -1.55
CA ARG A 155 -5.05 -13.23 -0.66
C ARG A 155 -4.46 -13.76 0.65
N LYS A 156 -3.20 -13.42 0.97
CA LYS A 156 -2.54 -13.72 2.25
C LYS A 156 -2.72 -12.60 3.31
N GLY A 157 -3.51 -11.56 3.01
CA GLY A 157 -3.78 -10.44 3.93
C GLY A 157 -2.71 -9.33 3.92
N TYR A 158 -1.72 -9.36 3.02
CA TYR A 158 -0.62 -8.39 3.00
C TYR A 158 -1.09 -6.98 2.69
N GLY A 159 -2.01 -6.78 1.75
CA GLY A 159 -2.61 -5.48 1.48
C GLY A 159 -3.28 -4.87 2.72
N ARG A 160 -4.05 -5.67 3.47
CA ARG A 160 -4.63 -5.22 4.74
C ARG A 160 -3.57 -4.77 5.75
N LYS A 161 -2.51 -5.57 5.93
CA LYS A 161 -1.42 -5.23 6.85
C LYS A 161 -0.69 -3.94 6.45
N LEU A 162 -0.49 -3.69 5.15
CA LEU A 162 0.08 -2.44 4.64
C LEU A 162 -0.82 -1.24 4.98
N ILE A 163 -2.14 -1.37 4.81
CA ILE A 163 -3.10 -0.33 5.19
C ILE A 163 -3.07 -0.09 6.70
N GLU A 164 -3.07 -1.15 7.51
CA GLU A 164 -3.00 -1.05 8.98
C GLU A 164 -1.71 -0.33 9.42
N ALA A 165 -0.57 -0.63 8.79
CA ALA A 165 0.69 0.09 9.04
C ALA A 165 0.61 1.56 8.59
N GLY A 166 -0.02 1.83 7.45
CA GLY A 166 -0.36 3.19 6.99
C GLY A 166 -1.21 3.94 8.01
N CYS A 167 -2.22 3.28 8.62
CA CYS A 167 -3.04 3.88 9.68
C CYS A 167 -2.22 4.24 10.92
N VAL A 168 -1.27 3.39 11.32
CA VAL A 168 -0.35 3.71 12.43
C VAL A 168 0.49 4.93 12.10
N ARG A 169 1.01 5.03 10.86
CA ARG A 169 1.79 6.17 10.39
C ARG A 169 0.94 7.45 10.33
N ALA A 170 -0.26 7.38 9.77
CA ALA A 170 -1.22 8.49 9.71
C ALA A 170 -1.48 9.09 11.10
N ARG A 171 -1.78 8.25 12.11
CA ARG A 171 -1.99 8.68 13.49
C ARG A 171 -0.80 9.40 14.09
N LYS A 172 0.41 8.85 13.89
CA LYS A 172 1.65 9.48 14.38
C LYS A 172 1.89 10.87 13.78
N LEU A 173 1.37 11.10 12.58
CA LEU A 173 1.45 12.39 11.88
C LEU A 173 0.24 13.29 12.13
N GLY A 174 -0.72 12.87 12.98
CA GLY A 174 -1.89 13.66 13.35
C GLY A 174 -3.05 13.58 12.35
N HIS A 175 -3.00 12.69 11.38
CA HIS A 175 -4.12 12.49 10.44
C HIS A 175 -5.18 11.55 11.01
N HIS A 176 -6.45 11.89 10.75
CA HIS A 176 -7.61 11.13 11.22
C HIS A 176 -8.24 10.24 10.13
N ARG A 177 -7.81 10.38 8.88
CA ARG A 177 -8.29 9.58 7.76
C ARG A 177 -7.20 9.31 6.74
N ILE A 178 -7.30 8.13 6.11
CA ILE A 178 -6.57 7.79 4.89
C ILE A 178 -7.55 7.93 3.73
N ALA A 179 -7.12 8.54 2.63
CA ALA A 179 -7.87 8.63 1.39
C ALA A 179 -7.13 7.96 0.24
N LEU A 180 -7.87 7.54 -0.76
CA LEU A 180 -7.37 7.01 -2.02
C LEU A 180 -8.33 7.34 -3.17
N LEU A 181 -7.84 7.21 -4.40
CA LEU A 181 -8.65 7.27 -5.60
C LEU A 181 -8.62 5.92 -6.33
N ILE A 182 -9.77 5.51 -6.83
CA ILE A 182 -9.89 4.35 -7.73
C ILE A 182 -10.72 4.75 -8.95
N GLU A 183 -10.30 4.29 -10.13
CA GLU A 183 -11.07 4.52 -11.35
C GLU A 183 -12.48 3.93 -11.22
N VAL A 184 -13.48 4.68 -11.66
CA VAL A 184 -14.90 4.24 -11.62
C VAL A 184 -15.09 2.95 -12.42
N ASP A 185 -14.34 2.79 -13.50
CA ASP A 185 -14.40 1.61 -14.38
C ASP A 185 -13.66 0.39 -13.79
N ASN A 186 -12.90 0.55 -12.71
CA ASN A 186 -12.23 -0.56 -12.03
C ASN A 186 -13.21 -1.30 -11.09
N ALA A 187 -14.09 -2.10 -11.70
CA ALA A 187 -15.15 -2.84 -10.99
C ALA A 187 -14.64 -3.77 -9.87
N ALA A 188 -13.37 -4.19 -9.92
CA ALA A 188 -12.78 -5.09 -8.93
C ALA A 188 -12.24 -4.35 -7.69
N ALA A 189 -11.76 -3.11 -7.85
CA ALA A 189 -11.09 -2.36 -6.80
C ALA A 189 -12.06 -1.86 -5.73
N LYS A 190 -13.19 -1.27 -6.11
CA LYS A 190 -14.17 -0.72 -5.17
C LYS A 190 -14.64 -1.74 -4.12
N PRO A 191 -15.14 -2.94 -4.49
CA PRO A 191 -15.54 -3.93 -3.50
C PRO A 191 -14.39 -4.42 -2.62
N LEU A 192 -13.14 -4.40 -3.14
CA LEU A 192 -11.96 -4.74 -2.34
C LEU A 192 -11.77 -3.72 -1.22
N TYR A 193 -11.75 -2.43 -1.53
CA TYR A 193 -11.55 -1.38 -0.54
C TYR A 193 -12.73 -1.26 0.43
N GLU A 194 -13.96 -1.46 -0.04
CA GLU A 194 -15.14 -1.52 0.85
C GLU A 194 -15.00 -2.66 1.88
N ARG A 195 -14.55 -3.85 1.48
CA ARG A 195 -14.26 -4.95 2.43
C ARG A 195 -13.12 -4.64 3.39
N LEU A 196 -12.19 -3.77 3.01
CA LEU A 196 -11.12 -3.29 3.89
C LEU A 196 -11.60 -2.17 4.82
N GLY A 197 -12.81 -1.64 4.60
CA GLY A 197 -13.45 -0.65 5.46
C GLY A 197 -13.42 0.78 4.92
N PHE A 198 -13.01 0.98 3.66
CA PHE A 198 -13.14 2.27 3.00
C PHE A 198 -14.59 2.54 2.60
N CYS A 199 -14.99 3.79 2.64
CA CYS A 199 -16.28 4.27 2.15
C CYS A 199 -16.05 5.27 1.03
N THR A 200 -16.92 5.25 0.00
CA THR A 200 -16.94 6.30 -1.03
C THR A 200 -17.43 7.59 -0.42
N ASP A 201 -16.68 8.66 -0.56
CA ASP A 201 -17.00 10.01 -0.10
C ASP A 201 -17.65 10.82 -1.24
N TYR A 202 -16.96 10.92 -2.38
CA TYR A 202 -17.47 11.57 -3.59
C TYR A 202 -16.80 11.00 -4.85
N THR A 203 -17.16 11.55 -6.02
CA THR A 203 -16.51 11.25 -7.30
C THR A 203 -15.70 12.45 -7.74
N LYS A 204 -14.47 12.24 -8.21
CA LYS A 204 -13.53 13.27 -8.68
C LYS A 204 -13.10 12.96 -10.10
N ARG A 205 -12.98 14.01 -10.92
CA ARG A 205 -12.44 13.88 -12.29
C ARG A 205 -10.99 14.37 -12.33
N ILE A 206 -10.08 13.51 -12.84
CA ILE A 206 -8.65 13.82 -12.98
C ILE A 206 -8.21 13.41 -14.39
N ALA A 207 -7.56 14.31 -15.11
CA ALA A 207 -7.06 14.07 -16.47
C ALA A 207 -8.10 13.43 -17.43
N GLY A 208 -9.39 13.80 -17.26
CA GLY A 208 -10.48 13.30 -18.09
C GLY A 208 -11.13 11.99 -17.61
N GLN A 209 -10.53 11.30 -16.65
CA GLN A 209 -11.06 10.07 -16.04
C GLN A 209 -11.83 10.37 -14.75
N GLU A 210 -12.83 9.53 -14.44
CA GLU A 210 -13.61 9.62 -13.20
C GLU A 210 -13.10 8.62 -12.17
N TYR A 211 -12.96 9.10 -10.92
CA TYR A 211 -12.47 8.32 -9.79
C TYR A 211 -13.46 8.40 -8.63
N PHE A 212 -13.66 7.30 -7.95
CA PHE A 212 -14.21 7.31 -6.60
C PHE A 212 -13.14 7.78 -5.62
N HIS A 213 -13.42 8.85 -4.90
CA HIS A 213 -12.65 9.23 -3.73
C HIS A 213 -13.16 8.39 -2.56
N MET A 214 -12.29 7.56 -1.99
CA MET A 214 -12.64 6.68 -0.90
C MET A 214 -11.83 7.02 0.35
N VAL A 215 -12.48 6.97 1.51
CA VAL A 215 -11.86 7.31 2.77
C VAL A 215 -11.98 6.17 3.79
N TYR A 216 -10.97 6.07 4.65
CA TYR A 216 -10.91 5.17 5.79
C TYR A 216 -10.59 5.95 7.05
N GLY A 217 -11.44 5.85 8.08
CA GLY A 217 -11.24 6.52 9.36
C GLY A 217 -10.12 5.87 10.17
N VAL A 218 -9.15 6.66 10.61
CA VAL A 218 -8.02 6.24 11.43
C VAL A 218 -8.37 6.45 12.91
N CYS A 219 -9.33 5.67 13.45
CA CYS A 219 -9.76 5.77 14.84
C CYS A 219 -8.96 4.83 15.76
N ASP A 220 -8.86 5.19 17.05
CA ASP A 220 -8.15 4.38 18.07
C ASP A 220 -8.86 3.08 18.45
N VAL A 221 -10.07 2.85 17.94
CA VAL A 221 -10.86 1.63 18.15
C VAL A 221 -11.21 1.04 16.79
N PRO A 222 -11.07 -0.27 16.59
CA PRO A 222 -11.50 -0.92 15.36
C PRO A 222 -13.05 -0.97 15.32
N ARG A 223 -13.68 0.16 15.06
CA ARG A 223 -15.09 0.22 14.69
C ARG A 223 -15.16 -0.03 13.19
N ARG A 224 -15.99 -0.99 12.79
CA ARG A 224 -16.44 -1.05 11.41
C ARG A 224 -16.96 0.35 11.05
N PRO A 225 -16.45 1.03 10.03
CA PRO A 225 -17.01 2.30 9.60
C PRO A 225 -18.47 2.04 9.24
N SER A 226 -19.39 2.65 9.98
CA SER A 226 -20.75 2.76 9.52
C SER A 226 -20.71 3.75 8.37
N CYS A 227 -20.89 3.29 7.14
CA CYS A 227 -21.29 4.14 6.02
C CYS A 227 -22.69 4.68 6.34
N ALA A 228 -22.74 5.68 7.21
CA ALA A 228 -23.94 6.47 7.39
C ALA A 228 -24.05 7.30 6.11
N SER A 229 -24.79 6.78 5.14
CA SER A 229 -25.19 7.51 3.96
C SER A 229 -25.94 8.77 4.42
N LYS A 230 -25.29 9.92 4.36
CA LYS A 230 -26.01 11.17 4.19
C LYS A 230 -26.63 11.09 2.80
N ARG A 231 -27.88 10.66 2.74
CA ARG A 231 -28.74 10.90 1.60
C ARG A 231 -29.00 12.42 1.59
N GLU A 232 -28.15 13.15 0.92
CA GLU A 232 -28.52 14.45 0.39
C GLU A 232 -29.29 14.14 -0.90
N GLU A 233 -30.60 14.33 -0.81
CA GLU A 233 -31.48 14.34 -1.96
C GLU A 233 -31.08 15.48 -2.88
N PHE A 234 -30.48 15.15 -4.02
CA PHE A 234 -30.35 16.11 -5.11
C PHE A 234 -31.67 16.10 -5.89
N PRO A 235 -32.42 17.22 -5.97
CA PRO A 235 -33.54 17.34 -6.89
C PRO A 235 -33.00 17.59 -8.30
N GLY A 236 -33.27 16.68 -9.21
CA GLY A 236 -33.05 16.93 -10.64
C GLY A 236 -32.49 15.75 -11.44
N ALA A 237 -33.21 14.61 -11.47
CA ALA A 237 -32.98 13.62 -12.50
C ALA A 237 -33.94 13.85 -13.67
N GLY A 238 -33.52 14.68 -14.62
CA GLY A 238 -34.17 14.82 -15.92
C GLY A 238 -33.47 13.92 -16.94
N HIS A 239 -34.22 12.99 -17.46
CA HIS A 239 -34.04 12.17 -18.67
C HIS A 239 -32.83 12.49 -19.58
N TYR A 240 -31.94 11.53 -19.77
CA TYR A 240 -31.28 11.33 -21.04
C TYR A 240 -31.23 9.84 -21.38
N LEU A 241 -32.06 9.49 -22.36
CA LEU A 241 -32.14 8.19 -22.99
C LEU A 241 -31.03 8.02 -24.06
N LYS A 242 -30.42 6.86 -24.05
CA LYS A 242 -29.87 6.07 -25.16
C LYS A 242 -29.06 6.78 -26.25
N ARG A 243 -27.81 6.41 -26.41
CA ARG A 243 -27.28 5.82 -27.65
C ARG A 243 -26.20 4.80 -27.34
N ARG A 244 -26.51 3.54 -27.69
CA ARG A 244 -25.52 2.46 -27.90
C ARG A 244 -24.66 2.81 -29.10
N THR A 245 -23.35 2.67 -28.98
CA THR A 245 -22.51 2.19 -30.07
C THR A 245 -21.50 1.24 -29.49
N GLU A 246 -21.53 0.04 -30.03
CA GLU A 246 -20.57 -1.04 -29.81
C GLU A 246 -19.22 -0.66 -30.37
N SER A 247 -18.19 -1.02 -29.65
CA SER A 247 -16.91 -1.55 -30.16
C SER A 247 -15.89 -1.51 -29.04
N THR A 248 -15.38 -2.55 -28.59
CA THR A 248 -14.20 -3.29 -28.96
C THR A 248 -13.56 -3.95 -27.75
N LYS A 249 -13.56 -5.22 -27.74
CA LYS A 249 -12.53 -6.25 -27.49
C LYS A 249 -11.25 -5.85 -26.72
N ARG A 250 -11.09 -6.55 -25.58
CA ARG A 250 -9.93 -7.32 -25.12
C ARG A 250 -8.56 -6.62 -25.11
N PHE A 251 -8.03 -6.44 -23.89
CA PHE A 251 -6.69 -6.98 -23.58
C PHE A 251 -6.61 -7.28 -22.07
N PHE A 252 -6.13 -8.49 -21.80
CA PHE A 252 -5.80 -9.05 -20.49
C PHE A 252 -4.59 -8.39 -19.88
#